data_9c0d8363d748049cde6f818a18be9b42
#
_entry.id   9c0d8363d748049cde6f818a18be9b42
#
_cell.length_a   1.000
_cell.length_b   1.000
_cell.length_c   1.000
_cell.angle_alpha   90.00
_cell.angle_beta   90.00
_cell.angle_gamma   90.00
#
_symmetry.space_group_name_H-M   'P 1'
#
loop_
_entity.id
_entity.type
_entity.pdbx_description
1 polymer ?
#
loop_
_entity_poly.entity_id
_entity_poly.type
_entity_poly.pdbx_seq_one_letter_code
_entity_poly.pdbx_strand_id
1 'polypeptide(L)'
;MNLRIGFGIDFHQLVTDREFWLGGVKIAHHKGALGHSDADVLLHAICDAMLGAACLGDIGVHFPDTDNSLKNIDSKILLQKSFELIKNEGYTILNIDSSLCLQAPKIKDYIPQMQTAIANILLLQITDVSIKATTTEKMGFVGREEGLVAYATILLQK
;
A
#
# COMPACT_ATOMS: atom_id res chain seq x y z
N MET A 1 9.36 -3.03 26.38
CA MET A 1 8.99 -3.29 24.96
C MET A 1 7.55 -2.78 24.76
N ASN A 2 7.38 -1.73 23.99
CA ASN A 2 6.05 -1.16 23.68
C ASN A 2 5.70 -1.52 22.25
N LEU A 3 4.86 -2.53 22.07
CA LEU A 3 4.41 -3.01 20.76
C LEU A 3 3.11 -2.34 20.35
N ARG A 4 3.01 -1.99 19.07
CA ARG A 4 1.81 -1.40 18.47
C ARG A 4 1.45 -2.15 17.20
N ILE A 5 0.18 -2.49 17.06
CA ILE A 5 -0.38 -3.06 15.83
C ILE A 5 -1.12 -1.97 15.09
N GLY A 6 -0.89 -1.87 13.79
CA GLY A 6 -1.69 -1.05 12.88
C GLY A 6 -2.35 -1.90 11.82
N PHE A 7 -3.51 -1.45 11.38
CA PHE A 7 -4.27 -2.03 10.27
C PHE A 7 -4.66 -0.93 9.30
N GLY A 8 -4.39 -1.15 8.03
CA GLY A 8 -4.75 -0.25 6.93
C GLY A 8 -5.54 -0.99 5.87
N ILE A 9 -6.43 -0.27 5.24
CA ILE A 9 -7.24 -0.76 4.12
C ILE A 9 -7.39 0.36 3.10
N ASP A 10 -7.24 0.02 1.82
CA ASP A 10 -7.47 0.98 0.74
C ASP A 10 -8.18 0.32 -0.44
N PHE A 11 -8.96 1.12 -1.17
CA PHE A 11 -9.79 0.72 -2.30
C PHE A 11 -9.56 1.66 -3.48
N HIS A 12 -9.34 1.11 -4.66
CA HIS A 12 -9.29 1.91 -5.87
C HIS A 12 -10.13 1.30 -6.99
N GLN A 13 -10.80 2.17 -7.75
CA GLN A 13 -11.48 1.78 -8.98
C GLN A 13 -10.44 1.43 -10.05
N LEU A 14 -10.72 0.42 -10.88
CA LEU A 14 -9.92 0.09 -12.06
C LEU A 14 -10.55 0.70 -13.30
N VAL A 15 -9.75 1.47 -14.05
CA VAL A 15 -10.17 2.12 -15.30
C VAL A 15 -9.18 1.82 -16.41
N THR A 16 -9.67 1.87 -17.67
CA THR A 16 -8.81 1.76 -18.85
C THR A 16 -7.91 2.98 -19.03
N ASP A 17 -6.86 2.83 -19.84
CA ASP A 17 -5.96 3.91 -20.25
C ASP A 17 -5.21 4.58 -19.08
N ARG A 18 -4.99 3.83 -18.01
CA ARG A 18 -4.19 4.25 -16.87
C ARG A 18 -3.13 3.21 -16.55
N GLU A 19 -1.94 3.67 -16.16
CA GLU A 19 -0.87 2.79 -15.67
C GLU A 19 -1.31 2.10 -14.39
N PHE A 20 -0.91 0.84 -14.23
CA PHE A 20 -1.19 0.08 -13.03
C PHE A 20 0.06 -0.05 -12.16
N TRP A 21 0.06 0.64 -11.03
CA TRP A 21 1.11 0.57 -10.02
C TRP A 21 0.63 -0.20 -8.81
N LEU A 22 1.48 -1.10 -8.29
CA LEU A 22 1.13 -1.93 -7.14
C LEU A 22 2.41 -2.32 -6.38
N GLY A 23 2.48 -1.97 -5.09
CA GLY A 23 3.66 -2.21 -4.26
C GLY A 23 4.93 -1.52 -4.78
N GLY A 24 4.79 -0.36 -5.44
CA GLY A 24 5.87 0.39 -6.05
C GLY A 24 6.37 -0.18 -7.38
N VAL A 25 5.66 -1.15 -7.96
CA VAL A 25 6.01 -1.82 -9.22
C VAL A 25 4.94 -1.58 -10.28
N LYS A 26 5.36 -1.27 -11.50
CA LYS A 26 4.45 -1.15 -12.64
C LYS A 26 4.03 -2.53 -13.14
N ILE A 27 2.74 -2.78 -13.16
CA ILE A 27 2.14 -4.05 -13.58
C ILE A 27 1.65 -3.92 -15.02
N ALA A 28 1.98 -4.89 -15.86
CA ALA A 28 1.46 -4.97 -17.23
C ALA A 28 -0.02 -5.38 -17.21
N HIS A 29 -0.92 -4.41 -17.46
CA HIS A 29 -2.36 -4.63 -17.52
C HIS A 29 -3.05 -3.54 -18.34
N HIS A 30 -4.23 -3.85 -18.90
CA HIS A 30 -5.00 -2.89 -19.72
C HIS A 30 -5.82 -1.89 -18.90
N LYS A 31 -5.92 -2.11 -17.59
CA LYS A 31 -6.53 -1.19 -16.62
C LYS A 31 -5.50 -0.79 -15.58
N GLY A 32 -5.65 0.41 -15.01
CA GLY A 32 -4.91 0.87 -13.85
C GLY A 32 -5.83 1.45 -12.79
N ALA A 33 -5.31 1.64 -11.60
CA ALA A 33 -6.06 2.19 -10.48
C ALA A 33 -6.30 3.70 -10.66
N LEU A 34 -7.52 4.15 -10.37
CA LEU A 34 -7.90 5.55 -10.42
C LEU A 34 -7.72 6.20 -9.05
N GLY A 35 -6.93 7.26 -8.98
CA GLY A 35 -6.71 8.04 -7.76
C GLY A 35 -6.00 9.36 -8.04
N HIS A 36 -5.77 10.16 -6.99
CA HIS A 36 -5.10 11.45 -7.06
C HIS A 36 -3.58 11.30 -7.29
N SER A 37 -2.97 10.25 -6.70
CA SER A 37 -1.57 9.82 -6.90
C SER A 37 -1.47 8.82 -8.08
N ASP A 38 -0.42 8.00 -8.09
CA ASP A 38 -0.34 6.80 -8.93
C ASP A 38 -1.33 5.69 -8.51
N ALA A 39 -2.09 5.92 -7.43
CA ALA A 39 -3.12 5.05 -6.89
C ALA A 39 -2.63 3.63 -6.51
N ASP A 40 -1.42 3.54 -5.97
CA ASP A 40 -0.88 2.28 -5.45
C ASP A 40 -1.58 1.89 -4.15
N VAL A 41 -2.63 1.10 -4.28
CA VAL A 41 -3.50 0.68 -3.17
C VAL A 41 -2.75 -0.05 -2.06
N LEU A 42 -1.67 -0.80 -2.39
CA LEU A 42 -0.89 -1.52 -1.39
C LEU A 42 -0.05 -0.57 -0.54
N LEU A 43 0.64 0.37 -1.18
CA LEU A 43 1.45 1.36 -0.46
C LEU A 43 0.58 2.27 0.40
N HIS A 44 -0.62 2.64 -0.06
CA HIS A 44 -1.58 3.43 0.74
C HIS A 44 -2.05 2.66 1.99
N ALA A 45 -2.43 1.39 1.83
CA ALA A 45 -2.82 0.56 2.97
C ALA A 45 -1.68 0.40 4.00
N ILE A 46 -0.43 0.28 3.54
CA ILE A 46 0.74 0.21 4.43
C ILE A 46 0.96 1.55 5.14
N CYS A 47 0.81 2.69 4.45
CA CYS A 47 0.89 4.01 5.09
C CYS A 47 -0.13 4.15 6.22
N ASP A 48 -1.39 3.80 5.96
CA ASP A 48 -2.45 3.85 6.96
C ASP A 48 -2.19 2.92 8.15
N ALA A 49 -1.69 1.71 7.89
CA ALA A 49 -1.30 0.80 8.96
C ALA A 49 -0.20 1.40 9.85
N MET A 50 0.83 2.04 9.26
CA MET A 50 1.92 2.69 10.00
C MET A 50 1.41 3.86 10.85
N LEU A 51 0.67 4.78 10.21
CA LEU A 51 0.17 5.98 10.86
C LEU A 51 -0.82 5.63 11.99
N GLY A 52 -1.71 4.67 11.73
CA GLY A 52 -2.67 4.18 12.72
C GLY A 52 -1.99 3.53 13.93
N ALA A 53 -0.97 2.70 13.72
CA ALA A 53 -0.20 2.08 14.80
C ALA A 53 0.48 3.13 15.72
N ALA A 54 0.96 4.23 15.12
CA ALA A 54 1.59 5.33 15.84
C ALA A 54 0.59 6.36 16.41
N CYS A 55 -0.71 6.18 16.20
CA CYS A 55 -1.79 7.13 16.55
C CYS A 55 -1.63 8.51 15.88
N LEU A 56 -1.17 8.54 14.64
CA LEU A 56 -0.96 9.76 13.85
C LEU A 56 -2.09 10.04 12.82
N GLY A 57 -3.21 9.31 12.90
CA GLY A 57 -4.31 9.42 11.95
C GLY A 57 -4.11 8.54 10.71
N ASP A 58 -4.46 9.05 9.55
CA ASP A 58 -4.41 8.35 8.27
C ASP A 58 -3.63 9.14 7.20
N ILE A 59 -3.49 8.54 6.03
CA ILE A 59 -2.77 9.15 4.90
C ILE A 59 -3.41 10.47 4.44
N GLY A 60 -4.74 10.60 4.52
CA GLY A 60 -5.48 11.80 4.11
C GLY A 60 -5.21 13.01 5.02
N VAL A 61 -4.89 12.78 6.29
CA VAL A 61 -4.51 13.84 7.25
C VAL A 61 -3.16 14.47 6.86
N HIS A 62 -2.21 13.65 6.42
CA HIS A 62 -0.84 14.09 6.11
C HIS A 62 -0.65 14.50 4.65
N PHE A 63 -1.42 13.89 3.75
CA PHE A 63 -1.31 14.06 2.29
C PHE A 63 -2.69 14.26 1.67
N PRO A 64 -3.36 15.39 1.95
CA PRO A 64 -4.72 15.62 1.48
C PRO A 64 -4.79 15.67 -0.06
N ASP A 65 -5.84 15.11 -0.63
CA ASP A 65 -6.11 15.11 -2.07
C ASP A 65 -6.43 16.51 -2.63
N THR A 66 -6.67 17.46 -1.73
CA THR A 66 -6.84 18.90 -2.07
C THR A 66 -5.50 19.59 -2.36
N ASP A 67 -4.36 18.99 -2.02
CA ASP A 67 -3.04 19.55 -2.30
C ASP A 67 -2.62 19.19 -3.73
N ASN A 68 -2.66 20.18 -4.61
CA ASN A 68 -2.28 20.03 -6.01
C ASN A 68 -0.80 19.60 -6.21
N SER A 69 0.09 19.84 -5.24
CA SER A 69 1.49 19.41 -5.31
C SER A 69 1.63 17.89 -5.21
N LEU A 70 0.62 17.20 -4.71
CA LEU A 70 0.57 15.74 -4.57
C LEU A 70 -0.11 15.05 -5.76
N LYS A 71 -0.59 15.81 -6.73
CA LYS A 71 -1.24 15.24 -7.92
C LYS A 71 -0.26 14.40 -8.72
N ASN A 72 -0.65 13.15 -9.01
CA ASN A 72 0.17 12.15 -9.69
C ASN A 72 1.50 11.81 -8.96
N ILE A 73 1.58 12.07 -7.66
CA ILE A 73 2.74 11.71 -6.87
C ILE A 73 2.97 10.19 -6.88
N ASP A 74 4.23 9.80 -6.91
CA ASP A 74 4.65 8.42 -6.70
C ASP A 74 4.39 8.01 -5.24
N SER A 75 3.56 7.01 -5.01
CA SER A 75 3.19 6.55 -3.66
C SER A 75 4.37 6.01 -2.85
N LYS A 76 5.51 5.70 -3.48
CA LYS A 76 6.75 5.42 -2.77
C LYS A 76 7.24 6.62 -1.94
N ILE A 77 6.98 7.84 -2.41
CA ILE A 77 7.28 9.07 -1.66
C ILE A 77 6.36 9.19 -0.44
N LEU A 78 5.07 8.86 -0.60
CA LEU A 78 4.12 8.85 0.52
C LEU A 78 4.51 7.81 1.57
N LEU A 79 4.93 6.62 1.13
CA LEU A 79 5.41 5.55 2.00
C LEU A 79 6.64 6.01 2.80
N GLN A 80 7.63 6.60 2.14
CA GLN A 80 8.84 7.11 2.79
C GLN A 80 8.52 8.20 3.80
N LYS A 81 7.68 9.18 3.45
CA LYS A 81 7.28 10.25 4.36
C LYS A 81 6.51 9.73 5.57
N SER A 82 5.60 8.76 5.38
CA SER A 82 4.89 8.11 6.48
C SER A 82 5.87 7.35 7.41
N PHE A 83 6.88 6.71 6.84
CA PHE A 83 7.94 6.07 7.61
C PHE A 83 8.76 7.07 8.43
N GLU A 84 9.11 8.22 7.87
CA GLU A 84 9.81 9.30 8.58
C GLU A 84 8.97 9.83 9.76
N LEU A 85 7.66 9.96 9.60
CA LEU A 85 6.76 10.38 10.67
C LEU A 85 6.82 9.41 11.87
N ILE A 86 6.69 8.12 11.64
CA ILE A 86 6.74 7.13 12.74
C ILE A 86 8.12 7.03 13.37
N LYS A 87 9.20 7.19 12.58
CA LYS A 87 10.58 7.24 13.09
C LYS A 87 10.80 8.43 14.04
N ASN A 88 10.27 9.60 13.69
CA ASN A 88 10.34 10.80 14.52
C ASN A 88 9.63 10.61 15.86
N GLU A 89 8.59 9.77 15.89
CA GLU A 89 7.93 9.34 17.12
C GLU A 89 8.70 8.24 17.88
N GLY A 90 9.84 7.79 17.37
CA GLY A 90 10.69 6.79 17.98
C GLY A 90 10.25 5.33 17.73
N TYR A 91 9.41 5.08 16.72
CA TYR A 91 9.00 3.73 16.36
C TYR A 91 9.92 3.12 15.32
N THR A 92 10.06 1.79 15.41
CA THR A 92 10.67 0.93 14.40
C THR A 92 9.65 -0.10 13.91
N ILE A 93 9.75 -0.50 12.64
CA ILE A 93 8.90 -1.53 12.06
C ILE A 93 9.56 -2.89 12.34
N LEU A 94 8.78 -3.86 12.83
CA LEU A 94 9.22 -5.24 13.00
C LEU A 94 8.86 -6.11 11.81
N ASN A 95 7.62 -6.03 11.33
CA ASN A 95 7.18 -6.72 10.12
C ASN A 95 5.91 -6.10 9.54
N ILE A 96 5.65 -6.44 8.29
CA ILE A 96 4.44 -6.10 7.54
C ILE A 96 3.84 -7.38 6.98
N ASP A 97 2.53 -7.57 7.15
CA ASP A 97 1.76 -8.58 6.45
C ASP A 97 0.62 -7.92 5.67
N SER A 98 0.47 -8.28 4.41
CA SER A 98 -0.53 -7.66 3.54
C SER A 98 -1.24 -8.68 2.65
N SER A 99 -2.44 -8.32 2.24
CA SER A 99 -3.27 -9.11 1.34
C SER A 99 -3.90 -8.22 0.28
N LEU A 100 -3.72 -8.60 -0.98
CA LEU A 100 -4.32 -7.94 -2.13
C LEU A 100 -5.51 -8.75 -2.63
N CYS A 101 -6.66 -8.10 -2.77
CA CYS A 101 -7.84 -8.67 -3.40
C CYS A 101 -8.00 -8.07 -4.79
N LEU A 102 -7.70 -8.85 -5.83
CA LEU A 102 -7.89 -8.45 -7.22
C LEU A 102 -8.22 -9.67 -8.09
N GLN A 103 -9.07 -9.50 -9.08
CA GLN A 103 -9.47 -10.60 -9.97
C GLN A 103 -8.43 -10.83 -11.06
N ALA A 104 -7.88 -9.77 -11.62
CA ALA A 104 -6.82 -9.76 -12.63
C ALA A 104 -5.99 -8.46 -12.52
N PRO A 105 -4.72 -8.50 -13.00
CA PRO A 105 -3.96 -9.64 -13.50
C PRO A 105 -3.45 -10.55 -12.38
N LYS A 106 -2.86 -11.70 -12.73
CA LYS A 106 -2.10 -12.50 -11.76
C LYS A 106 -0.81 -11.77 -11.40
N ILE A 107 -0.63 -11.50 -10.10
CA ILE A 107 0.50 -10.69 -9.60
C ILE A 107 1.60 -11.49 -8.93
N LYS A 108 1.48 -12.82 -8.90
CA LYS A 108 2.43 -13.72 -8.21
C LYS A 108 3.88 -13.44 -8.59
N ASP A 109 4.15 -13.23 -9.88
CA ASP A 109 5.51 -13.05 -10.39
C ASP A 109 6.08 -11.64 -10.07
N TYR A 110 5.24 -10.69 -9.70
CA TYR A 110 5.63 -9.34 -9.28
C TYR A 110 5.89 -9.22 -7.78
N ILE A 111 5.39 -10.16 -6.96
CA ILE A 111 5.49 -10.09 -5.48
C ILE A 111 6.94 -9.90 -5.01
N PRO A 112 7.95 -10.65 -5.51
CA PRO A 112 9.33 -10.45 -5.06
C PRO A 112 9.86 -9.03 -5.32
N GLN A 113 9.48 -8.41 -6.43
CA GLN A 113 9.86 -7.04 -6.77
C GLN A 113 9.16 -6.02 -5.85
N MET A 114 7.88 -6.23 -5.53
CA MET A 114 7.13 -5.41 -4.58
C MET A 114 7.73 -5.48 -3.17
N GLN A 115 8.05 -6.68 -2.69
CA GLN A 115 8.72 -6.90 -1.40
C GLN A 115 10.05 -6.15 -1.34
N THR A 116 10.85 -6.25 -2.40
CA THR A 116 12.13 -5.55 -2.50
C THR A 116 11.95 -4.03 -2.47
N ALA A 117 10.99 -3.50 -3.23
CA ALA A 117 10.71 -2.06 -3.28
C ALA A 117 10.30 -1.52 -1.90
N ILE A 118 9.36 -2.19 -1.24
CA ILE A 118 8.87 -1.81 0.09
C ILE A 118 9.99 -1.93 1.14
N ALA A 119 10.70 -3.05 1.17
CA ALA A 119 11.78 -3.31 2.13
C ALA A 119 12.89 -2.26 2.03
N ASN A 120 13.29 -1.88 0.82
CA ASN A 120 14.30 -0.85 0.60
C ASN A 120 13.88 0.53 1.12
N ILE A 121 12.62 0.93 0.90
CA ILE A 121 12.10 2.22 1.38
C ILE A 121 12.03 2.25 2.90
N LEU A 122 11.57 1.16 3.50
CA LEU A 122 11.33 1.07 4.94
C LEU A 122 12.53 0.58 5.74
N LEU A 123 13.67 0.30 5.06
CA LEU A 123 14.91 -0.19 5.66
C LEU A 123 14.72 -1.53 6.40
N LEU A 124 13.91 -2.42 5.83
CA LEU A 124 13.59 -3.74 6.34
C LEU A 124 14.36 -4.84 5.60
N GLN A 125 14.40 -6.04 6.19
CA GLN A 125 14.75 -7.24 5.43
C GLN A 125 13.55 -7.64 4.54
N ILE A 126 13.80 -8.25 3.40
CA ILE A 126 12.73 -8.73 2.50
C ILE A 126 11.82 -9.73 3.22
N THR A 127 12.37 -10.52 4.13
CA THR A 127 11.65 -11.50 4.95
C THR A 127 10.65 -10.89 5.93
N ASP A 128 10.76 -9.59 6.22
CA ASP A 128 9.87 -8.87 7.12
C ASP A 128 8.66 -8.27 6.39
N VAL A 129 8.60 -8.43 5.05
CA VAL A 129 7.53 -7.92 4.20
C VAL A 129 6.81 -9.10 3.55
N SER A 130 5.60 -9.40 4.02
CA SER A 130 4.74 -10.45 3.45
C SER A 130 3.67 -9.83 2.55
N ILE A 131 3.52 -10.36 1.34
CA ILE A 131 2.48 -9.97 0.39
C ILE A 131 1.77 -11.22 -0.12
N LYS A 132 0.47 -11.30 0.10
CA LYS A 132 -0.42 -12.36 -0.38
C LYS A 132 -1.44 -11.77 -1.34
N ALA A 133 -1.94 -12.57 -2.25
CA ALA A 133 -2.98 -12.16 -3.18
C ALA A 133 -4.09 -13.21 -3.26
N THR A 134 -5.31 -12.74 -3.39
CA THR A 134 -6.49 -13.58 -3.60
C THR A 134 -7.44 -12.93 -4.61
N THR A 135 -8.26 -13.74 -5.25
CA THR A 135 -9.44 -13.28 -5.98
C THR A 135 -10.65 -13.26 -5.05
N THR A 136 -11.77 -12.73 -5.52
CA THR A 136 -13.06 -12.89 -4.84
C THR A 136 -13.95 -13.94 -5.53
N GLU A 137 -13.35 -14.86 -6.28
CA GLU A 137 -14.07 -15.92 -7.01
C GLU A 137 -15.17 -15.35 -7.92
N LYS A 138 -14.86 -14.24 -8.63
CA LYS A 138 -15.78 -13.49 -9.50
C LYS A 138 -16.95 -12.81 -8.77
N MET A 139 -16.94 -12.75 -7.44
CA MET A 139 -17.98 -12.08 -6.65
C MET A 139 -17.65 -10.60 -6.44
N GLY A 140 -18.70 -9.78 -6.39
CA GLY A 140 -18.63 -8.36 -6.05
C GLY A 140 -17.87 -7.53 -7.08
N PHE A 141 -17.54 -6.29 -6.71
CA PHE A 141 -16.85 -5.34 -7.59
C PHE A 141 -15.42 -5.77 -7.95
N VAL A 142 -14.73 -6.43 -7.04
CA VAL A 142 -13.40 -7.00 -7.32
C VAL A 142 -13.53 -8.10 -8.37
N GLY A 143 -14.47 -9.01 -8.18
CA GLY A 143 -14.68 -10.12 -9.12
C GLY A 143 -15.15 -9.69 -10.50
N ARG A 144 -15.80 -8.51 -10.63
CA ARG A 144 -16.15 -7.88 -11.90
C ARG A 144 -15.05 -6.97 -12.47
N GLU A 145 -13.86 -6.94 -11.85
CA GLU A 145 -12.73 -6.10 -12.27
C GLU A 145 -13.08 -4.59 -12.34
N GLU A 146 -13.94 -4.14 -11.44
CA GLU A 146 -14.32 -2.74 -11.27
C GLU A 146 -13.39 -2.00 -10.30
N GLY A 147 -12.69 -2.75 -9.45
CA GLY A 147 -11.76 -2.22 -8.46
C GLY A 147 -10.92 -3.31 -7.81
N LEU A 148 -10.03 -2.88 -6.93
CA LEU A 148 -9.19 -3.76 -6.13
C LEU A 148 -9.11 -3.22 -4.70
N VAL A 149 -8.66 -4.06 -3.78
CA VAL A 149 -8.53 -3.74 -2.35
C VAL A 149 -7.19 -4.24 -1.83
N ALA A 150 -6.55 -3.45 -0.99
CA ALA A 150 -5.40 -3.88 -0.19
C ALA A 150 -5.73 -3.81 1.30
N TYR A 151 -5.23 -4.79 2.01
CA TYR A 151 -5.21 -4.84 3.47
C TYR A 151 -3.75 -4.92 3.91
N ALA A 152 -3.37 -4.16 4.92
CA ALA A 152 -2.05 -4.23 5.50
C ALA A 152 -2.14 -4.27 7.03
N THR A 153 -1.30 -5.08 7.64
CA THR A 153 -1.07 -5.08 9.09
C THR A 153 0.41 -4.85 9.34
N ILE A 154 0.71 -4.03 10.33
CA ILE A 154 2.07 -3.71 10.70
C ILE A 154 2.28 -3.90 12.20
N LEU A 155 3.45 -4.36 12.57
CA LEU A 155 3.89 -4.40 13.96
C LEU A 155 5.02 -3.38 14.15
N LEU A 156 4.80 -2.44 15.05
CA LEU A 156 5.77 -1.44 15.46
C LEU A 156 6.29 -1.74 16.87
N GLN A 157 7.51 -1.29 17.12
CA GLN A 157 8.14 -1.30 18.45
C GLN A 157 8.70 0.08 18.77
N LYS A 158 8.57 0.47 20.06
CA LYS A 158 9.19 1.66 20.64
C LYS A 158 9.94 1.31 21.91
#